data_d21a9db4b2fffaf89d269704f7c067f7
#
_entry.id   d21a9db4b2fffaf89d269704f7c067f7
#
_cell.length_a   1.000
_cell.length_b   1.000
_cell.length_c   1.000
_cell.angle_alpha   90.00
_cell.angle_beta   90.00
_cell.angle_gamma   90.00
#
_symmetry.space_group_name_H-M   'P 1'
#
loop_
_entity.id
_entity.type
_entity.pdbx_description
1 polymer ?
#
loop_
_entity_poly.entity_id
_entity_poly.type
_entity_poly.pdbx_seq_one_letter_code
_entity_poly.pdbx_strand_id
1 'polypeptide(L)'
;MVKRLKRKIAKKRKRKPLKSVRPKRKQLDFSVFYEDYTPPKLVVRDKQVTQIKQTMDNFIKNGIAPNLLLTGVTGSGKTATLQYVLNDYNKKSYTFVRCKQMKGIKEVLAYIGNMKPLTRQRAPELLPKVIENLKKERKAIVLDDVTVIPSWVELLGYMDGIYRAVQSPVIVTTNMFRFLDNLPDDVRHTLLFFRVDFPAYNALELFRIIKDRVKLSGTKIPDGSLRLIGALASDVGSARDALVMTRTGIELGKTKEIDIQELHRTIEEQTYRDYIGRLAPKERLALEYILRQYNATKTPIPIREITKNLRLSPSRTSQLVTSLEQYDIITTQIQYSKEGGKFRTIQPDDWLVERVAKGEIEV
;
A
#
# COMPACT_ATOMS: atom_id res chain seq x y z
N MET A 1 21.56 51.82 -65.67
CA MET A 1 20.74 51.68 -64.40
C MET A 1 20.02 50.33 -64.25
N VAL A 2 19.67 49.65 -65.30
CA VAL A 2 18.87 48.41 -65.35
C VAL A 2 19.62 47.16 -64.77
N LYS A 3 20.95 47.08 -64.98
CA LYS A 3 21.75 45.92 -64.46
C LYS A 3 21.98 45.89 -62.96
N ARG A 4 21.83 46.99 -62.19
CA ARG A 4 21.97 47.03 -60.75
C ARG A 4 20.70 46.60 -59.98
N LEU A 5 19.54 46.78 -60.57
CA LEU A 5 18.27 46.33 -59.99
C LEU A 5 18.09 44.78 -60.05
N LYS A 6 18.53 44.16 -61.16
CA LYS A 6 18.43 42.67 -61.27
C LYS A 6 19.30 41.94 -60.29
N ARG A 7 20.43 42.49 -59.79
CA ARG A 7 21.28 41.85 -58.80
C ARG A 7 20.73 41.98 -57.36
N LYS A 8 19.85 42.95 -57.06
CA LYS A 8 19.22 43.09 -55.72
C LYS A 8 18.01 42.12 -55.53
N ILE A 9 17.34 41.74 -56.64
CA ILE A 9 16.19 40.82 -56.57
C ILE A 9 16.64 39.35 -56.43
N ALA A 10 17.82 39.00 -56.97
CA ALA A 10 18.36 37.61 -56.87
C ALA A 10 18.91 37.24 -55.48
N LYS A 11 19.19 38.22 -54.56
CA LYS A 11 19.71 37.96 -53.21
C LYS A 11 18.66 37.71 -52.13
N LYS A 12 17.34 37.78 -52.44
CA LYS A 12 16.26 37.73 -51.42
C LYS A 12 15.48 36.40 -51.38
N ARG A 13 15.96 35.33 -52.01
CA ARG A 13 15.27 34.02 -51.97
C ARG A 13 16.19 32.85 -51.57
N LYS A 14 17.03 33.02 -50.52
CA LYS A 14 17.49 31.85 -49.77
C LYS A 14 16.45 31.58 -48.69
N ARG A 15 15.43 30.76 -49.02
CA ARG A 15 14.53 30.15 -48.02
C ARG A 15 15.41 29.36 -47.05
N LYS A 16 15.47 29.78 -45.80
CA LYS A 16 16.00 28.94 -44.69
C LYS A 16 15.24 27.61 -44.74
N PRO A 17 15.93 26.45 -44.72
CA PRO A 17 15.24 25.19 -44.61
C PRO A 17 14.37 25.23 -43.37
N LEU A 18 13.09 24.92 -43.51
CA LEU A 18 12.20 24.66 -42.40
C LEU A 18 12.86 23.56 -41.56
N LYS A 19 13.36 23.89 -40.39
CA LYS A 19 13.73 22.87 -39.40
C LYS A 19 12.47 22.05 -39.17
N SER A 20 12.46 20.80 -39.63
CA SER A 20 11.44 19.84 -39.31
C SER A 20 11.44 19.70 -37.77
N VAL A 21 10.49 20.35 -37.15
CA VAL A 21 10.21 20.12 -35.72
C VAL A 21 9.68 18.69 -35.65
N ARG A 22 10.58 17.72 -35.45
CA ARG A 22 10.15 16.38 -35.06
C ARG A 22 9.26 16.55 -33.83
N PRO A 23 8.02 16.05 -33.86
CA PRO A 23 7.17 16.10 -32.70
C PRO A 23 7.96 15.45 -31.53
N LYS A 24 8.18 16.16 -30.44
CA LYS A 24 8.76 15.58 -29.22
C LYS A 24 7.93 14.34 -28.92
N ARG A 25 8.54 13.14 -29.01
CA ARG A 25 7.92 11.92 -28.52
C ARG A 25 7.47 12.23 -27.09
N LYS A 26 6.16 12.15 -26.84
CA LYS A 26 5.62 12.28 -25.51
C LYS A 26 6.30 11.21 -24.66
N GLN A 27 7.10 11.63 -23.71
CA GLN A 27 7.76 10.70 -22.80
C GLN A 27 6.66 10.00 -22.00
N LEU A 28 6.64 8.68 -22.03
CA LEU A 28 5.66 7.89 -21.30
C LEU A 28 5.95 8.04 -19.80
N ASP A 29 4.94 8.35 -19.03
CA ASP A 29 5.06 8.48 -17.58
C ASP A 29 4.52 7.22 -16.90
N PHE A 30 5.43 6.34 -16.48
CA PHE A 30 5.09 5.12 -15.76
C PHE A 30 4.86 5.35 -14.27
N SER A 31 5.24 6.53 -13.73
CA SER A 31 5.05 6.84 -12.31
C SER A 31 3.57 6.79 -11.91
N VAL A 32 2.66 7.02 -12.86
CA VAL A 32 1.21 6.98 -12.64
C VAL A 32 0.67 5.60 -12.18
N PHE A 33 1.43 4.53 -12.39
CA PHE A 33 1.05 3.17 -11.98
C PHE A 33 1.62 2.75 -10.63
N TYR A 34 2.46 3.57 -9.99
CA TYR A 34 2.99 3.26 -8.65
C TYR A 34 2.02 3.61 -7.54
N GLU A 35 2.15 2.92 -6.41
CA GLU A 35 1.29 3.11 -5.22
C GLU A 35 1.31 4.53 -4.66
N ASP A 36 2.46 5.20 -4.70
CA ASP A 36 2.64 6.55 -4.13
C ASP A 36 2.02 7.63 -5.00
N TYR A 37 1.62 7.29 -6.21
CA TYR A 37 1.07 8.28 -7.13
C TYR A 37 -0.35 8.68 -6.73
N THR A 38 -0.53 9.95 -6.42
CA THR A 38 -1.85 10.54 -6.20
C THR A 38 -2.36 11.19 -7.48
N PRO A 39 -3.45 10.71 -8.09
CA PRO A 39 -3.97 11.29 -9.32
C PRO A 39 -4.54 12.69 -9.07
N PRO A 40 -4.53 13.56 -10.09
CA PRO A 40 -5.13 14.90 -9.99
C PRO A 40 -6.65 14.85 -9.79
N LYS A 41 -7.29 13.74 -10.14
CA LYS A 41 -8.71 13.47 -9.91
C LYS A 41 -8.91 11.99 -9.58
N LEU A 42 -9.68 11.71 -8.54
CA LEU A 42 -10.17 10.35 -8.28
C LEU A 42 -11.42 10.09 -9.13
N VAL A 43 -11.45 8.95 -9.82
CA VAL A 43 -12.57 8.57 -10.70
C VAL A 43 -13.66 7.77 -10.00
N VAL A 44 -13.39 7.35 -8.76
CA VAL A 44 -14.30 6.67 -7.83
C VAL A 44 -14.00 7.14 -6.41
N ARG A 45 -14.85 6.82 -5.44
CA ARG A 45 -14.73 7.20 -4.01
C ARG A 45 -15.28 8.60 -3.68
N ASP A 46 -16.18 9.16 -4.49
CA ASP A 46 -16.76 10.49 -4.24
C ASP A 46 -17.39 10.61 -2.84
N LYS A 47 -18.09 9.55 -2.37
CA LYS A 47 -18.70 9.50 -1.04
C LYS A 47 -17.63 9.62 0.06
N GLN A 48 -16.57 8.85 -0.03
CA GLN A 48 -15.48 8.85 0.94
C GLN A 48 -14.71 10.18 0.92
N VAL A 49 -14.47 10.73 -0.27
CA VAL A 49 -13.86 12.05 -0.44
C VAL A 49 -14.70 13.11 0.28
N THR A 50 -16.02 13.10 0.09
CA THR A 50 -16.94 14.05 0.73
C THR A 50 -16.87 13.95 2.25
N GLN A 51 -16.93 12.75 2.82
CA GLN A 51 -16.88 12.53 4.27
C GLN A 51 -15.56 13.01 4.90
N ILE A 52 -14.43 12.73 4.26
CA ILE A 52 -13.13 13.18 4.76
C ILE A 52 -12.99 14.70 4.64
N LYS A 53 -13.44 15.29 3.51
CA LYS A 53 -13.46 16.76 3.32
C LYS A 53 -14.29 17.46 4.39
N GLN A 54 -15.51 16.98 4.65
CA GLN A 54 -16.37 17.53 5.69
C GLN A 54 -15.71 17.54 7.06
N THR A 55 -15.00 16.47 7.40
CA THR A 55 -14.25 16.39 8.66
C THR A 55 -13.13 17.42 8.71
N MET A 56 -12.32 17.54 7.66
CA MET A 56 -11.23 18.52 7.59
C MET A 56 -11.76 19.96 7.60
N ASP A 57 -12.83 20.25 6.84
CA ASP A 57 -13.46 21.56 6.81
C ASP A 57 -14.02 21.97 8.18
N ASN A 58 -14.70 21.03 8.86
CA ASN A 58 -15.22 21.29 10.21
C ASN A 58 -14.10 21.59 11.20
N PHE A 59 -13.02 20.81 11.14
CA PHE A 59 -11.86 21.07 11.99
C PHE A 59 -11.24 22.43 11.73
N ILE A 60 -11.04 22.81 10.48
CA ILE A 60 -10.40 24.09 10.13
C ILE A 60 -11.29 25.28 10.46
N LYS A 61 -12.59 25.18 10.20
CA LYS A 61 -13.55 26.28 10.40
C LYS A 61 -13.95 26.43 11.87
N ASN A 62 -14.24 25.33 12.53
CA ASN A 62 -14.87 25.32 13.86
C ASN A 62 -13.91 24.84 14.96
N GLY A 63 -12.72 24.34 14.60
CA GLY A 63 -11.77 23.77 15.56
C GLY A 63 -12.19 22.43 16.14
N ILE A 64 -13.31 21.84 15.69
CA ILE A 64 -13.85 20.56 16.21
C ILE A 64 -14.27 19.71 15.00
N ALA A 65 -13.91 18.43 15.05
CA ALA A 65 -14.33 17.44 14.07
C ALA A 65 -14.35 16.03 14.68
N PRO A 66 -15.17 15.11 14.14
CA PRO A 66 -15.14 13.72 14.55
C PRO A 66 -13.80 13.04 14.21
N ASN A 67 -13.42 12.06 14.99
CA ASN A 67 -12.35 11.15 14.60
C ASN A 67 -12.87 10.22 13.50
N LEU A 68 -12.02 9.84 12.55
CA LEU A 68 -12.40 8.96 11.44
C LEU A 68 -11.64 7.65 11.50
N LEU A 69 -12.35 6.56 11.24
CA LEU A 69 -11.79 5.24 11.00
C LEU A 69 -12.09 4.81 9.57
N LEU A 70 -11.10 4.80 8.71
CA LEU A 70 -11.19 4.35 7.34
C LEU A 70 -10.84 2.85 7.27
N THR A 71 -11.84 2.03 6.96
CA THR A 71 -11.69 0.56 6.90
C THR A 71 -11.90 0.03 5.50
N GLY A 72 -11.21 -1.05 5.17
CA GLY A 72 -11.36 -1.73 3.88
C GLY A 72 -10.14 -2.57 3.53
N VAL A 73 -10.29 -3.46 2.56
CA VAL A 73 -9.20 -4.34 2.10
C VAL A 73 -8.00 -3.57 1.59
N THR A 74 -6.87 -4.22 1.51
CA THR A 74 -5.65 -3.67 0.88
C THR A 74 -5.97 -3.32 -0.58
N GLY A 75 -5.45 -2.19 -1.07
CA GLY A 75 -5.74 -1.75 -2.44
C GLY A 75 -7.11 -1.09 -2.66
N SER A 76 -7.97 -0.95 -1.62
CA SER A 76 -9.30 -0.32 -1.74
C SER A 76 -9.28 1.22 -1.87
N GLY A 77 -8.10 1.84 -1.87
CA GLY A 77 -7.92 3.27 -2.13
C GLY A 77 -7.95 4.19 -0.89
N LYS A 78 -7.87 3.67 0.35
CA LYS A 78 -7.84 4.46 1.60
C LYS A 78 -6.79 5.55 1.58
N THR A 79 -5.50 5.16 1.46
CA THR A 79 -4.36 6.08 1.45
C THR A 79 -4.43 7.08 0.29
N ALA A 80 -4.77 6.61 -0.93
CA ALA A 80 -4.88 7.46 -2.10
C ALA A 80 -5.99 8.52 -1.94
N THR A 81 -7.15 8.15 -1.35
CA THR A 81 -8.25 9.08 -1.09
C THR A 81 -7.87 10.10 -0.03
N LEU A 82 -7.21 9.67 1.05
CA LEU A 82 -6.70 10.59 2.08
C LEU A 82 -5.73 11.60 1.48
N GLN A 83 -4.71 11.15 0.76
CA GLN A 83 -3.71 12.03 0.14
C GLN A 83 -4.36 12.99 -0.85
N TYR A 84 -5.30 12.51 -1.68
CA TYR A 84 -6.06 13.34 -2.60
C TYR A 84 -6.81 14.47 -1.87
N VAL A 85 -7.54 14.14 -0.80
CA VAL A 85 -8.26 15.15 -0.01
C VAL A 85 -7.30 16.11 0.69
N LEU A 86 -6.26 15.59 1.33
CA LEU A 86 -5.31 16.41 2.11
C LEU A 86 -4.48 17.36 1.24
N ASN A 87 -4.34 17.10 -0.06
CA ASN A 87 -3.68 18.04 -0.98
C ASN A 87 -4.41 19.37 -1.14
N ASP A 88 -5.71 19.41 -0.83
CA ASP A 88 -6.49 20.66 -0.87
C ASP A 88 -6.27 21.54 0.37
N TYR A 89 -5.55 21.04 1.41
CA TYR A 89 -5.38 21.72 2.68
C TYR A 89 -3.92 22.12 2.95
N ASN A 90 -3.76 23.16 3.74
CA ASN A 90 -2.43 23.60 4.17
C ASN A 90 -1.75 22.49 4.99
N LYS A 91 -0.51 22.17 4.66
CA LYS A 91 0.28 21.14 5.37
C LYS A 91 0.48 21.42 6.87
N LYS A 92 0.25 22.67 7.30
CA LYS A 92 0.23 23.01 8.73
C LYS A 92 -1.04 22.56 9.45
N SER A 93 -2.13 22.26 8.72
CA SER A 93 -3.42 21.87 9.31
C SER A 93 -3.48 20.40 9.71
N TYR A 94 -2.52 19.58 9.29
CA TYR A 94 -2.50 18.14 9.57
C TYR A 94 -1.08 17.60 9.70
N THR A 95 -0.97 16.45 10.37
CA THR A 95 0.24 15.63 10.39
C THR A 95 -0.10 14.26 9.82
N PHE A 96 0.52 13.91 8.68
CA PHE A 96 0.31 12.63 8.01
C PHE A 96 1.44 11.66 8.34
N VAL A 97 1.13 10.63 9.14
CA VAL A 97 2.09 9.61 9.59
C VAL A 97 1.90 8.35 8.75
N ARG A 98 2.90 7.99 7.94
CA ARG A 98 2.96 6.68 7.28
C ARG A 98 3.49 5.65 8.27
N CYS A 99 2.61 4.92 8.93
CA CYS A 99 2.99 3.98 10.00
C CYS A 99 3.96 2.89 9.51
N LYS A 100 3.88 2.48 8.25
CA LYS A 100 4.85 1.55 7.63
C LYS A 100 6.31 2.04 7.64
N GLN A 101 6.52 3.35 7.76
CA GLN A 101 7.87 3.96 7.79
C GLN A 101 8.38 4.18 9.21
N MET A 102 7.56 3.89 10.22
CA MET A 102 7.88 4.10 11.63
C MET A 102 8.30 2.79 12.29
N LYS A 103 9.33 2.82 13.11
CA LYS A 103 9.81 1.64 13.85
C LYS A 103 8.96 1.32 15.10
N GLY A 104 8.17 2.29 15.57
CA GLY A 104 7.30 2.11 16.74
C GLY A 104 6.71 3.41 17.26
N ILE A 105 6.00 3.30 18.38
CA ILE A 105 5.23 4.40 19.00
C ILE A 105 6.06 5.66 19.23
N LYS A 106 7.28 5.50 19.73
CA LYS A 106 8.19 6.62 20.02
C LYS A 106 8.43 7.52 18.79
N GLU A 107 8.65 6.89 17.63
CA GLU A 107 8.88 7.64 16.39
C GLU A 107 7.60 8.32 15.91
N VAL A 108 6.45 7.65 16.04
CA VAL A 108 5.14 8.22 15.72
C VAL A 108 4.87 9.47 16.56
N LEU A 109 5.04 9.38 17.88
CA LEU A 109 4.84 10.52 18.79
C LEU A 109 5.80 11.67 18.50
N ALA A 110 7.08 11.36 18.25
CA ALA A 110 8.07 12.37 17.91
C ALA A 110 7.73 13.07 16.59
N TYR A 111 7.25 12.32 15.59
CA TYR A 111 6.82 12.85 14.31
C TYR A 111 5.60 13.77 14.45
N ILE A 112 4.58 13.35 15.23
CA ILE A 112 3.39 14.16 15.53
C ILE A 112 3.79 15.46 16.23
N GLY A 113 4.70 15.38 17.20
CA GLY A 113 5.19 16.54 17.94
C GLY A 113 6.22 17.40 17.19
N ASN A 114 6.57 17.05 15.94
CA ASN A 114 7.62 17.69 15.17
C ASN A 114 8.95 17.78 15.97
N MET A 115 9.37 16.66 16.55
CA MET A 115 10.53 16.54 17.43
C MET A 115 11.50 15.48 16.93
N LYS A 116 12.77 15.60 17.29
CA LYS A 116 13.75 14.52 17.13
C LYS A 116 13.76 13.68 18.42
N PRO A 117 13.41 12.39 18.39
CA PRO A 117 13.43 11.57 19.58
C PRO A 117 14.87 11.31 20.03
N LEU A 118 15.19 11.58 21.30
CA LEU A 118 16.48 11.21 21.87
C LEU A 118 16.54 9.69 22.08
N THR A 119 17.71 9.11 21.92
CA THR A 119 17.88 7.63 21.94
C THR A 119 17.37 6.98 23.22
N ARG A 120 17.55 7.64 24.38
CA ARG A 120 17.16 7.12 25.72
C ARG A 120 15.75 7.47 26.17
N GLN A 121 15.00 8.33 25.42
CA GLN A 121 13.62 8.68 25.79
C GLN A 121 12.65 7.53 25.54
N ARG A 122 11.69 7.35 26.42
CA ARG A 122 10.55 6.43 26.28
C ARG A 122 9.32 7.17 25.71
N ALA A 123 8.38 6.44 25.12
CA ALA A 123 7.16 7.01 24.55
C ALA A 123 6.36 7.89 25.55
N PRO A 124 6.13 7.47 26.82
CA PRO A 124 5.40 8.29 27.80
C PRO A 124 6.04 9.66 28.06
N GLU A 125 7.36 9.73 28.03
CA GLU A 125 8.11 10.99 28.29
C GLU A 125 7.95 12.02 27.18
N LEU A 126 7.56 11.57 25.98
CA LEU A 126 7.32 12.46 24.83
C LEU A 126 5.93 13.09 24.86
N LEU A 127 4.93 12.40 25.45
CA LEU A 127 3.53 12.81 25.39
C LEU A 127 3.26 14.23 25.87
N PRO A 128 3.76 14.70 27.03
CA PRO A 128 3.53 16.08 27.50
C PRO A 128 4.02 17.11 26.49
N LYS A 129 5.16 16.86 25.88
CA LYS A 129 5.78 17.77 24.91
C LYS A 129 5.05 17.77 23.57
N VAL A 130 4.54 16.63 23.13
CA VAL A 130 3.65 16.50 21.96
C VAL A 130 2.40 17.33 22.17
N ILE A 131 1.75 17.20 23.34
CA ILE A 131 0.57 17.98 23.73
C ILE A 131 0.87 19.47 23.74
N GLU A 132 1.99 19.88 24.33
CA GLU A 132 2.41 21.30 24.37
C GLU A 132 2.57 21.87 22.95
N ASN A 133 3.24 21.13 22.05
CA ASN A 133 3.44 21.57 20.68
C ASN A 133 2.12 21.65 19.89
N LEU A 134 1.23 20.68 20.08
CA LEU A 134 -0.09 20.69 19.44
C LEU A 134 -1.03 21.77 20.02
N LYS A 135 -0.86 22.19 21.29
CA LYS A 135 -1.57 23.36 21.83
C LYS A 135 -1.15 24.66 21.14
N LYS A 136 0.12 24.78 20.74
CA LYS A 136 0.63 25.93 19.99
C LYS A 136 0.15 25.95 18.55
N GLU A 137 0.12 24.77 17.90
CA GLU A 137 -0.29 24.63 16.50
C GLU A 137 -1.13 23.35 16.36
N ARG A 138 -2.46 23.49 16.47
CA ARG A 138 -3.39 22.36 16.37
C ARG A 138 -3.42 21.79 14.96
N LYS A 139 -3.34 20.47 14.87
CA LYS A 139 -3.32 19.73 13.60
C LYS A 139 -4.21 18.51 13.69
N ALA A 140 -4.88 18.15 12.60
CA ALA A 140 -5.47 16.83 12.48
C ALA A 140 -4.34 15.79 12.43
N ILE A 141 -4.50 14.68 13.14
CA ILE A 141 -3.52 13.59 13.19
C ILE A 141 -4.02 12.47 12.28
N VAL A 142 -3.24 12.14 11.25
CA VAL A 142 -3.56 11.07 10.31
C VAL A 142 -2.56 9.94 10.47
N LEU A 143 -3.06 8.75 10.85
CA LEU A 143 -2.28 7.53 11.03
C LEU A 143 -2.62 6.55 9.90
N ASP A 144 -1.76 6.45 8.90
CA ASP A 144 -1.98 5.58 7.74
C ASP A 144 -1.42 4.18 8.01
N ASP A 145 -2.28 3.15 7.83
CA ASP A 145 -2.00 1.74 8.13
C ASP A 145 -1.52 1.52 9.59
N VAL A 146 -2.28 2.01 10.56
CA VAL A 146 -1.87 2.03 11.99
C VAL A 146 -1.53 0.65 12.55
N THR A 147 -2.18 -0.41 12.08
CA THR A 147 -2.03 -1.79 12.56
C THR A 147 -0.67 -2.43 12.22
N VAL A 148 0.16 -1.78 11.39
CA VAL A 148 1.54 -2.24 11.16
C VAL A 148 2.49 -1.90 12.32
N ILE A 149 2.10 -0.98 13.21
CA ILE A 149 2.85 -0.69 14.44
C ILE A 149 2.60 -1.83 15.42
N PRO A 150 3.62 -2.53 15.95
CA PRO A 150 3.43 -3.71 16.79
C PRO A 150 2.53 -3.49 18.01
N SER A 151 2.59 -2.33 18.66
CA SER A 151 1.76 -1.96 19.81
C SER A 151 0.74 -0.87 19.43
N TRP A 152 0.04 -1.02 18.30
CA TRP A 152 -0.89 -0.01 17.80
C TRP A 152 -2.03 0.33 18.77
N VAL A 153 -2.47 -0.63 19.60
CA VAL A 153 -3.48 -0.39 20.65
C VAL A 153 -2.96 0.60 21.69
N GLU A 154 -1.71 0.43 22.13
CA GLU A 154 -1.04 1.37 23.04
C GLU A 154 -0.87 2.74 22.36
N LEU A 155 -0.53 2.78 21.07
CA LEU A 155 -0.45 4.04 20.30
C LEU A 155 -1.79 4.78 20.34
N LEU A 156 -2.92 4.09 20.22
CA LEU A 156 -4.24 4.72 20.31
C LEU A 156 -4.56 5.21 21.72
N GLY A 157 -4.02 4.60 22.76
CA GLY A 157 -4.07 5.14 24.13
C GLY A 157 -3.36 6.52 24.22
N TYR A 158 -2.21 6.70 23.55
CA TYR A 158 -1.58 8.02 23.45
C TYR A 158 -2.43 9.01 22.64
N MET A 159 -3.10 8.55 21.56
CA MET A 159 -4.01 9.41 20.79
C MET A 159 -5.22 9.85 21.62
N ASP A 160 -5.75 8.97 22.48
CA ASP A 160 -6.78 9.32 23.47
C ASP A 160 -6.32 10.45 24.38
N GLY A 161 -5.14 10.33 24.97
CA GLY A 161 -4.54 11.39 25.80
C GLY A 161 -4.36 12.72 25.06
N ILE A 162 -3.90 12.68 23.81
CA ILE A 162 -3.77 13.86 22.97
C ILE A 162 -5.14 14.46 22.65
N TYR A 163 -6.12 13.64 22.27
CA TYR A 163 -7.46 14.10 21.94
C TYR A 163 -8.14 14.78 23.13
N ARG A 164 -8.06 14.21 24.34
CA ARG A 164 -8.57 14.83 25.57
C ARG A 164 -7.94 16.20 25.86
N ALA A 165 -6.62 16.33 25.61
CA ALA A 165 -5.86 17.54 25.94
C ALA A 165 -6.00 18.66 24.91
N VAL A 166 -6.19 18.34 23.62
CA VAL A 166 -6.05 19.31 22.50
C VAL A 166 -7.26 19.32 21.58
N GLN A 167 -8.13 18.30 21.60
CA GLN A 167 -9.26 18.13 20.70
C GLN A 167 -8.84 18.09 19.20
N SER A 168 -7.64 17.55 18.93
CA SER A 168 -7.14 17.32 17.57
C SER A 168 -7.79 16.06 17.02
N PRO A 169 -8.51 16.12 15.88
CA PRO A 169 -9.14 14.93 15.32
C PRO A 169 -8.09 13.91 14.86
N VAL A 170 -8.39 12.64 15.13
CA VAL A 170 -7.55 11.49 14.74
C VAL A 170 -8.22 10.76 13.59
N ILE A 171 -7.51 10.63 12.47
CA ILE A 171 -7.94 9.91 11.28
C ILE A 171 -7.05 8.67 11.15
N VAL A 172 -7.65 7.50 11.16
CA VAL A 172 -6.93 6.21 11.16
C VAL A 172 -7.32 5.41 9.92
N THR A 173 -6.35 4.80 9.24
CA THR A 173 -6.64 3.78 8.23
C THR A 173 -6.18 2.40 8.70
N THR A 174 -6.98 1.39 8.37
CA THR A 174 -6.68 -0.02 8.67
C THR A 174 -7.35 -0.95 7.67
N ASN A 175 -6.81 -2.16 7.51
CA ASN A 175 -7.45 -3.28 6.82
C ASN A 175 -8.10 -4.27 7.81
N MET A 176 -7.96 -4.04 9.11
CA MET A 176 -8.53 -4.91 10.15
C MET A 176 -10.02 -4.66 10.29
N PHE A 177 -10.85 -5.66 10.00
CA PHE A 177 -12.32 -5.54 10.04
C PHE A 177 -12.85 -5.27 11.46
N ARG A 178 -12.31 -5.97 12.47
CA ARG A 178 -12.68 -5.83 13.89
C ARG A 178 -11.72 -4.93 14.67
N PHE A 179 -11.35 -3.82 14.08
CA PHE A 179 -10.38 -2.91 14.67
C PHE A 179 -10.82 -2.37 16.04
N LEU A 180 -12.08 -1.92 16.13
CA LEU A 180 -12.62 -1.33 17.36
C LEU A 180 -12.75 -2.33 18.50
N ASP A 181 -12.93 -3.62 18.19
CA ASP A 181 -13.10 -4.68 19.20
C ASP A 181 -11.80 -4.93 20.01
N ASN A 182 -10.67 -4.51 19.45
CA ASN A 182 -9.36 -4.65 20.10
C ASN A 182 -8.98 -3.45 20.97
N LEU A 183 -9.80 -2.38 20.97
CA LEU A 183 -9.52 -1.20 21.77
C LEU A 183 -10.12 -1.34 23.18
N PRO A 184 -9.40 -0.87 24.22
CA PRO A 184 -9.97 -0.67 25.54
C PRO A 184 -11.23 0.21 25.48
N ASP A 185 -12.19 -0.06 26.34
CA ASP A 185 -13.49 0.64 26.31
C ASP A 185 -13.35 2.14 26.51
N ASP A 186 -12.48 2.58 27.38
CA ASP A 186 -12.20 4.01 27.64
C ASP A 186 -11.64 4.71 26.39
N VAL A 187 -10.70 4.09 25.68
CA VAL A 187 -10.15 4.60 24.42
C VAL A 187 -11.21 4.65 23.33
N ARG A 188 -12.03 3.59 23.22
CA ARG A 188 -13.09 3.50 22.24
C ARG A 188 -14.17 4.56 22.46
N HIS A 189 -14.56 4.79 23.72
CA HIS A 189 -15.57 5.80 24.09
C HIS A 189 -15.07 7.23 23.90
N THR A 190 -13.79 7.50 24.17
CA THR A 190 -13.23 8.85 24.02
C THR A 190 -12.99 9.18 22.54
N LEU A 191 -12.34 8.30 21.79
CA LEU A 191 -12.02 8.56 20.38
C LEU A 191 -13.26 8.49 19.49
N LEU A 192 -14.29 7.76 19.88
CA LEU A 192 -15.59 7.68 19.19
C LEU A 192 -15.49 7.83 17.67
N PHE A 193 -14.85 6.86 17.03
CA PHE A 193 -14.56 6.93 15.60
C PHE A 193 -15.82 6.86 14.73
N PHE A 194 -15.98 7.82 13.85
CA PHE A 194 -16.92 7.72 12.74
C PHE A 194 -16.32 6.86 11.63
N ARG A 195 -17.00 5.77 11.29
CA ARG A 195 -16.49 4.79 10.32
C ARG A 195 -16.76 5.22 8.88
N VAL A 196 -15.73 5.15 8.05
CA VAL A 196 -15.78 5.37 6.60
C VAL A 196 -15.33 4.08 5.90
N ASP A 197 -16.28 3.38 5.30
CA ASP A 197 -16.00 2.10 4.64
C ASP A 197 -15.49 2.29 3.21
N PHE A 198 -14.44 1.54 2.89
CA PHE A 198 -13.87 1.42 1.56
C PHE A 198 -14.10 -0.01 1.06
N PRO A 199 -15.25 -0.28 0.43
CA PRO A 199 -15.52 -1.61 -0.12
C PRO A 199 -14.51 -1.96 -1.19
N ALA A 200 -14.29 -3.27 -1.42
CA ALA A 200 -13.55 -3.77 -2.56
C ALA A 200 -14.07 -3.15 -3.86
N TYR A 201 -13.19 -2.87 -4.81
CA TYR A 201 -13.60 -2.37 -6.11
C TYR A 201 -14.22 -3.48 -6.97
N ASN A 202 -15.28 -3.14 -7.70
CA ASN A 202 -15.79 -4.02 -8.74
C ASN A 202 -15.03 -3.85 -10.07
N ALA A 203 -15.25 -4.77 -11.01
CA ALA A 203 -14.57 -4.79 -12.31
C ALA A 203 -14.71 -3.46 -13.09
N LEU A 204 -15.90 -2.83 -13.05
CA LEU A 204 -16.14 -1.57 -13.75
C LEU A 204 -15.40 -0.39 -13.10
N GLU A 205 -15.33 -0.35 -11.78
CA GLU A 205 -14.55 0.65 -11.04
C GLU A 205 -13.06 0.52 -11.32
N LEU A 206 -12.54 -0.71 -11.29
CA LEU A 206 -11.14 -1.00 -11.64
C LEU A 206 -10.83 -0.60 -13.09
N PHE A 207 -11.70 -0.96 -14.03
CA PHE A 207 -11.57 -0.52 -15.43
C PHE A 207 -11.47 1.01 -15.53
N ARG A 208 -12.31 1.76 -14.81
CA ARG A 208 -12.27 3.23 -14.82
C ARG A 208 -10.96 3.76 -14.25
N ILE A 209 -10.48 3.18 -13.15
CA ILE A 209 -9.20 3.57 -12.51
C ILE A 209 -8.03 3.35 -13.47
N ILE A 210 -7.88 2.15 -14.04
CA ILE A 210 -6.75 1.85 -14.92
C ILE A 210 -6.85 2.62 -16.24
N LYS A 211 -8.03 2.83 -16.78
CA LYS A 211 -8.24 3.66 -17.98
C LYS A 211 -7.78 5.10 -17.78
N ASP A 212 -8.07 5.68 -16.62
CA ASP A 212 -7.61 7.02 -16.25
C ASP A 212 -6.07 7.06 -16.15
N ARG A 213 -5.47 6.06 -15.50
CA ARG A 213 -3.99 5.94 -15.40
C ARG A 213 -3.30 5.78 -16.75
N VAL A 214 -3.85 4.94 -17.61
CA VAL A 214 -3.36 4.77 -19.01
C VAL A 214 -3.43 6.08 -19.79
N LYS A 215 -4.51 6.85 -19.62
CA LYS A 215 -4.63 8.18 -20.21
C LYS A 215 -3.55 9.15 -19.69
N LEU A 216 -3.30 9.15 -18.37
CA LEU A 216 -2.29 9.99 -17.75
C LEU A 216 -0.87 9.58 -18.18
N SER A 217 -0.58 8.29 -18.32
CA SER A 217 0.74 7.81 -18.78
C SER A 217 1.05 8.18 -20.22
N GLY A 218 0.05 8.55 -21.02
CA GLY A 218 0.20 8.77 -22.47
C GLY A 218 0.29 7.49 -23.30
N THR A 219 0.08 6.33 -22.70
CA THR A 219 0.03 5.02 -23.38
C THR A 219 -1.34 4.80 -24.02
N LYS A 220 -1.42 3.88 -24.98
CA LYS A 220 -2.68 3.44 -25.60
C LYS A 220 -2.84 1.95 -25.39
N ILE A 221 -3.87 1.56 -24.66
CA ILE A 221 -4.28 0.17 -24.47
C ILE A 221 -5.74 0.05 -24.89
N PRO A 222 -6.13 -1.02 -25.61
CA PRO A 222 -7.53 -1.25 -25.99
C PRO A 222 -8.44 -1.39 -24.76
N ASP A 223 -9.64 -0.85 -24.83
CA ASP A 223 -10.62 -0.94 -23.74
C ASP A 223 -10.97 -2.39 -23.38
N GLY A 224 -10.94 -3.31 -24.33
CA GLY A 224 -11.13 -4.75 -24.09
C GLY A 224 -10.11 -5.33 -23.14
N SER A 225 -8.82 -5.05 -23.37
CA SER A 225 -7.72 -5.47 -22.47
C SER A 225 -7.85 -4.86 -21.07
N LEU A 226 -8.22 -3.56 -20.99
CA LEU A 226 -8.43 -2.91 -19.70
C LEU A 226 -9.64 -3.47 -18.93
N ARG A 227 -10.74 -3.80 -19.63
CA ARG A 227 -11.90 -4.45 -19.01
C ARG A 227 -11.55 -5.80 -18.44
N LEU A 228 -10.70 -6.53 -19.15
CA LEU A 228 -10.27 -7.86 -18.76
C LEU A 228 -9.35 -7.81 -17.53
N ILE A 229 -8.37 -6.88 -17.50
CA ILE A 229 -7.56 -6.62 -16.29
C ILE A 229 -8.46 -6.23 -15.12
N GLY A 230 -9.45 -5.36 -15.36
CA GLY A 230 -10.42 -4.97 -14.32
C GLY A 230 -11.23 -6.16 -13.80
N ALA A 231 -11.63 -7.10 -14.66
CA ALA A 231 -12.35 -8.31 -14.26
C ALA A 231 -11.46 -9.22 -13.40
N LEU A 232 -10.22 -9.49 -13.84
CA LEU A 232 -9.27 -10.32 -13.10
C LEU A 232 -8.95 -9.75 -11.70
N ALA A 233 -8.65 -8.44 -11.64
CA ALA A 233 -8.33 -7.79 -10.38
C ALA A 233 -9.56 -7.64 -9.45
N SER A 234 -10.78 -7.85 -9.95
CA SER A 234 -12.01 -7.74 -9.15
C SER A 234 -12.23 -8.88 -8.18
N ASP A 235 -11.58 -10.04 -8.36
CA ASP A 235 -11.66 -11.17 -7.45
C ASP A 235 -11.15 -10.78 -6.04
N VAL A 236 -10.09 -9.97 -5.99
CA VAL A 236 -9.55 -9.37 -4.75
C VAL A 236 -10.11 -7.96 -4.51
N GLY A 237 -10.62 -7.29 -5.55
CA GLY A 237 -11.15 -5.93 -5.52
C GLY A 237 -10.08 -4.87 -5.25
N SER A 238 -8.85 -5.11 -5.72
CA SER A 238 -7.65 -4.30 -5.44
C SER A 238 -7.26 -3.45 -6.65
N ALA A 239 -7.30 -2.12 -6.49
CA ALA A 239 -6.77 -1.22 -7.50
C ALA A 239 -5.24 -1.34 -7.65
N ARG A 240 -4.53 -1.74 -6.59
CA ARG A 240 -3.08 -2.00 -6.65
C ARG A 240 -2.76 -3.08 -7.67
N ASP A 241 -3.46 -4.21 -7.60
CA ASP A 241 -3.23 -5.34 -8.48
C ASP A 241 -3.59 -4.98 -9.93
N ALA A 242 -4.71 -4.28 -10.14
CA ALA A 242 -5.08 -3.78 -11.47
C ALA A 242 -4.02 -2.85 -12.07
N LEU A 243 -3.40 -1.98 -11.25
CA LEU A 243 -2.34 -1.08 -11.70
C LEU A 243 -1.03 -1.83 -12.01
N VAL A 244 -0.66 -2.79 -11.17
CA VAL A 244 0.51 -3.67 -11.41
C VAL A 244 0.31 -4.46 -12.70
N MET A 245 -0.84 -5.10 -12.89
CA MET A 245 -1.19 -5.83 -14.12
C MET A 245 -1.08 -4.94 -15.35
N THR A 246 -1.62 -3.73 -15.27
CA THR A 246 -1.58 -2.79 -16.39
C THR A 246 -0.14 -2.37 -16.73
N ARG A 247 0.66 -2.04 -15.71
CA ARG A 247 2.07 -1.69 -15.88
C ARG A 247 2.86 -2.83 -16.52
N THR A 248 2.73 -4.04 -15.97
CA THR A 248 3.43 -5.24 -16.48
C THR A 248 3.04 -5.53 -17.93
N GLY A 249 1.76 -5.44 -18.27
CA GLY A 249 1.30 -5.59 -19.66
C GLY A 249 1.92 -4.58 -20.62
N ILE A 250 2.15 -3.33 -20.18
CA ILE A 250 2.82 -2.30 -20.97
C ILE A 250 4.32 -2.62 -21.11
N GLU A 251 4.99 -2.98 -20.03
CA GLU A 251 6.43 -3.30 -20.00
C GLU A 251 6.77 -4.51 -20.89
N LEU A 252 5.90 -5.51 -20.91
CA LEU A 252 6.02 -6.67 -21.80
C LEU A 252 5.72 -6.36 -23.29
N GLY A 253 5.33 -5.12 -23.63
CA GLY A 253 4.99 -4.73 -24.99
C GLY A 253 3.69 -5.35 -25.52
N LYS A 254 2.90 -6.01 -24.68
CA LYS A 254 1.67 -6.75 -25.03
C LYS A 254 0.41 -5.88 -25.00
N THR A 255 0.52 -4.62 -25.45
CA THR A 255 -0.58 -3.66 -25.38
C THR A 255 -1.72 -3.92 -26.36
N LYS A 256 -1.50 -4.76 -27.39
CA LYS A 256 -2.51 -5.06 -28.42
C LYS A 256 -3.32 -6.32 -28.11
N GLU A 257 -2.69 -7.32 -27.54
CA GLU A 257 -3.31 -8.59 -27.16
C GLU A 257 -2.60 -9.06 -25.90
N ILE A 258 -3.26 -8.95 -24.77
CA ILE A 258 -2.71 -9.38 -23.49
C ILE A 258 -3.04 -10.86 -23.37
N ASP A 259 -2.02 -11.72 -23.45
CA ASP A 259 -2.15 -13.08 -22.99
C ASP A 259 -2.31 -13.08 -21.48
N ILE A 260 -3.53 -13.37 -21.07
CA ILE A 260 -3.95 -13.25 -19.67
C ILE A 260 -3.26 -14.28 -18.79
N GLN A 261 -3.07 -15.49 -19.31
CA GLN A 261 -2.41 -16.54 -18.55
C GLN A 261 -0.95 -16.18 -18.28
N GLU A 262 -0.26 -15.64 -19.30
CA GLU A 262 1.10 -15.16 -19.13
C GLU A 262 1.20 -13.91 -18.23
N LEU A 263 0.23 -13.00 -18.32
CA LEU A 263 0.18 -11.83 -17.44
C LEU A 263 -0.07 -12.24 -15.98
N HIS A 264 -1.03 -13.13 -15.75
CA HIS A 264 -1.33 -13.66 -14.41
C HIS A 264 -0.11 -14.36 -13.82
N ARG A 265 0.51 -15.23 -14.59
CA ARG A 265 1.75 -15.91 -14.22
C ARG A 265 2.87 -14.96 -13.87
N THR A 266 3.11 -13.93 -14.67
CA THR A 266 4.18 -12.94 -14.44
C THR A 266 3.93 -12.14 -13.16
N ILE A 267 2.68 -11.84 -12.84
CA ILE A 267 2.30 -11.10 -11.64
C ILE A 267 2.47 -11.96 -10.39
N GLU A 268 2.05 -13.21 -10.44
CA GLU A 268 2.26 -14.16 -9.36
C GLU A 268 3.76 -14.30 -9.07
N GLU A 269 4.57 -14.54 -10.10
CA GLU A 269 6.04 -14.61 -9.97
C GLU A 269 6.62 -13.35 -9.33
N GLN A 270 6.21 -12.16 -9.78
CA GLN A 270 6.70 -10.91 -9.23
C GLN A 270 6.25 -10.73 -7.78
N THR A 271 5.03 -11.10 -7.45
CA THR A 271 4.49 -11.00 -6.09
C THR A 271 5.28 -11.88 -5.13
N TYR A 272 5.54 -13.13 -5.50
CA TYR A 272 6.36 -14.02 -4.67
C TYR A 272 7.80 -13.54 -4.54
N ARG A 273 8.43 -13.05 -5.61
CA ARG A 273 9.78 -12.45 -5.55
C ARG A 273 9.83 -11.26 -4.60
N ASP A 274 8.81 -10.40 -4.63
CA ASP A 274 8.72 -9.25 -3.73
C ASP A 274 8.52 -9.67 -2.27
N TYR A 275 7.72 -10.70 -2.01
CA TYR A 275 7.51 -11.25 -0.67
C TYR A 275 8.79 -11.91 -0.13
N ILE A 276 9.41 -12.77 -0.92
CA ILE A 276 10.68 -13.44 -0.56
C ILE A 276 11.77 -12.39 -0.33
N GLY A 277 11.81 -11.32 -1.15
CA GLY A 277 12.76 -10.22 -0.99
C GLY A 277 12.64 -9.48 0.34
N ARG A 278 11.48 -9.48 0.97
CA ARG A 278 11.20 -8.82 2.27
C ARG A 278 11.44 -9.72 3.47
N LEU A 279 11.58 -11.02 3.28
CA LEU A 279 11.79 -11.96 4.37
C LEU A 279 13.13 -11.71 5.07
N ALA A 280 13.12 -11.78 6.40
CA ALA A 280 14.34 -11.79 7.18
C ALA A 280 15.17 -13.07 6.90
N PRO A 281 16.51 -13.06 7.09
CA PRO A 281 17.35 -14.21 6.77
C PRO A 281 16.90 -15.55 7.39
N LYS A 282 16.38 -15.52 8.63
CA LYS A 282 15.85 -16.73 9.28
C LYS A 282 14.51 -17.19 8.70
N GLU A 283 13.70 -16.28 8.20
CA GLU A 283 12.44 -16.59 7.53
C GLU A 283 12.70 -17.23 6.17
N ARG A 284 13.68 -16.74 5.42
CA ARG A 284 14.13 -17.36 4.17
C ARG A 284 14.64 -18.78 4.39
N LEU A 285 15.51 -19.00 5.37
CA LEU A 285 16.00 -20.34 5.71
C LEU A 285 14.87 -21.30 6.08
N ALA A 286 13.85 -20.81 6.77
CA ALA A 286 12.70 -21.63 7.09
C ALA A 286 11.85 -21.94 5.87
N LEU A 287 11.62 -20.95 5.00
CA LEU A 287 10.88 -21.14 3.75
C LEU A 287 11.62 -22.15 2.83
N GLU A 288 12.92 -21.98 2.65
CA GLU A 288 13.75 -22.91 1.88
C GLU A 288 13.64 -24.35 2.42
N TYR A 289 13.76 -24.52 3.74
CA TYR A 289 13.57 -25.83 4.39
C TYR A 289 12.19 -26.40 4.13
N ILE A 290 11.13 -25.60 4.28
CA ILE A 290 9.73 -26.01 4.07
C ILE A 290 9.54 -26.47 2.61
N LEU A 291 9.95 -25.65 1.65
CA LEU A 291 9.80 -25.95 0.22
C LEU A 291 10.55 -27.22 -0.17
N ARG A 292 11.79 -27.39 0.32
CA ARG A 292 12.63 -28.55 0.05
C ARG A 292 12.01 -29.83 0.60
N GLN A 293 11.53 -29.81 1.85
CA GLN A 293 10.91 -30.97 2.50
C GLN A 293 9.57 -31.34 1.82
N TYR A 294 8.73 -30.35 1.58
CA TYR A 294 7.45 -30.59 0.92
C TYR A 294 7.64 -31.08 -0.52
N ASN A 295 8.60 -30.56 -1.26
CA ASN A 295 8.88 -31.05 -2.61
C ASN A 295 9.33 -32.52 -2.61
N ALA A 296 10.07 -32.96 -1.60
CA ALA A 296 10.53 -34.34 -1.47
C ALA A 296 9.43 -35.31 -1.02
N THR A 297 8.55 -34.89 -0.11
CA THR A 297 7.57 -35.80 0.53
C THR A 297 6.15 -35.63 0.00
N LYS A 298 5.83 -34.49 -0.56
CA LYS A 298 4.47 -34.03 -0.95
C LYS A 298 3.46 -34.13 0.20
N THR A 299 3.94 -34.04 1.44
CA THR A 299 3.10 -34.09 2.64
C THR A 299 3.28 -32.86 3.50
N PRO A 300 2.20 -32.35 4.16
CA PRO A 300 2.29 -31.23 5.08
C PRO A 300 3.32 -31.48 6.21
N ILE A 301 4.13 -30.48 6.52
CA ILE A 301 5.27 -30.59 7.43
C ILE A 301 4.83 -30.22 8.85
N PRO A 302 5.03 -31.07 9.86
CA PRO A 302 4.77 -30.72 11.26
C PRO A 302 5.65 -29.56 11.73
N ILE A 303 5.06 -28.57 12.41
CA ILE A 303 5.80 -27.38 12.93
C ILE A 303 6.97 -27.81 13.82
N ARG A 304 6.82 -28.90 14.59
CA ARG A 304 7.90 -29.45 15.43
C ARG A 304 9.17 -29.81 14.67
N GLU A 305 9.03 -30.19 13.40
CA GLU A 305 10.21 -30.51 12.55
C GLU A 305 10.98 -29.26 12.19
N ILE A 306 10.31 -28.16 11.90
CA ILE A 306 10.95 -26.86 11.67
C ILE A 306 11.66 -26.40 12.92
N THR A 307 10.99 -26.49 14.09
CA THR A 307 11.57 -26.16 15.38
C THR A 307 12.87 -26.92 15.65
N LYS A 308 12.85 -28.25 15.38
CA LYS A 308 14.01 -29.13 15.60
C LYS A 308 15.15 -28.83 14.61
N ASN A 309 14.84 -28.77 13.32
CA ASN A 309 15.87 -28.66 12.27
C ASN A 309 16.53 -27.27 12.22
N LEU A 310 15.78 -26.22 12.49
CA LEU A 310 16.32 -24.85 12.54
C LEU A 310 16.81 -24.46 13.95
N ARG A 311 16.74 -25.37 14.94
CA ARG A 311 17.16 -25.12 16.32
C ARG A 311 16.54 -23.85 16.92
N LEU A 312 15.25 -23.65 16.67
CA LEU A 312 14.48 -22.49 17.16
C LEU A 312 13.70 -22.85 18.41
N SER A 313 13.36 -21.86 19.23
CA SER A 313 12.36 -22.03 20.29
C SER A 313 10.96 -22.16 19.69
N PRO A 314 10.00 -22.86 20.36
CA PRO A 314 8.62 -22.97 19.89
C PRO A 314 7.95 -21.62 19.64
N SER A 315 8.18 -20.64 20.50
CA SER A 315 7.67 -19.27 20.35
C SER A 315 8.21 -18.60 19.10
N ARG A 316 9.52 -18.73 18.83
CA ARG A 316 10.15 -18.14 17.64
C ARG A 316 9.69 -18.83 16.36
N THR A 317 9.50 -20.15 16.37
CA THR A 317 8.93 -20.89 15.24
C THR A 317 7.50 -20.44 14.96
N SER A 318 6.67 -20.23 15.98
CA SER A 318 5.30 -19.74 15.82
C SER A 318 5.28 -18.35 15.19
N GLN A 319 6.12 -17.42 15.64
CA GLN A 319 6.23 -16.07 15.05
C GLN A 319 6.64 -16.12 13.58
N LEU A 320 7.60 -16.97 13.25
CA LEU A 320 8.09 -17.15 11.89
C LEU A 320 7.00 -17.73 10.98
N VAL A 321 6.30 -18.76 11.44
CA VAL A 321 5.17 -19.34 10.70
C VAL A 321 4.08 -18.31 10.47
N THR A 322 3.70 -17.53 11.48
CA THR A 322 2.71 -16.46 11.34
C THR A 322 3.17 -15.39 10.34
N SER A 323 4.46 -15.05 10.31
CA SER A 323 5.01 -14.11 9.33
C SER A 323 4.88 -14.65 7.89
N LEU A 324 5.19 -15.91 7.66
CA LEU A 324 5.05 -16.54 6.33
C LEU A 324 3.59 -16.69 5.90
N GLU A 325 2.67 -16.98 6.85
CA GLU A 325 1.21 -17.01 6.59
C GLU A 325 0.66 -15.64 6.17
N GLN A 326 1.19 -14.54 6.72
CA GLN A 326 0.77 -13.17 6.35
C GLN A 326 1.04 -12.82 4.88
N TYR A 327 1.94 -13.53 4.23
CA TYR A 327 2.27 -13.37 2.82
C TYR A 327 1.60 -14.42 1.92
N ASP A 328 0.72 -15.26 2.48
CA ASP A 328 0.07 -16.38 1.78
C ASP A 328 1.07 -17.37 1.13
N ILE A 329 2.32 -17.38 1.61
CA ILE A 329 3.38 -18.28 1.11
C ILE A 329 3.18 -19.71 1.64
N ILE A 330 2.58 -19.80 2.81
CA ILE A 330 2.25 -21.08 3.48
C ILE A 330 0.85 -20.99 4.08
N THR A 331 0.23 -22.17 4.24
CA THR A 331 -0.99 -22.35 5.05
C THR A 331 -0.71 -23.30 6.19
N THR A 332 -1.42 -23.14 7.31
CA THR A 332 -1.31 -24.07 8.42
C THR A 332 -2.63 -24.75 8.71
N GLN A 333 -2.57 -26.04 9.07
CA GLN A 333 -3.72 -26.87 9.41
C GLN A 333 -3.47 -27.60 10.73
N ILE A 334 -4.54 -27.79 11.51
CA ILE A 334 -4.50 -28.62 12.70
C ILE A 334 -4.81 -30.06 12.30
N GLN A 335 -3.89 -30.96 12.59
CA GLN A 335 -4.08 -32.40 12.42
C GLN A 335 -4.13 -33.10 13.78
N TYR A 336 -4.78 -34.25 13.80
CA TYR A 336 -4.91 -35.09 14.98
C TYR A 336 -4.08 -36.35 14.79
N SER A 337 -3.26 -36.69 15.77
CA SER A 337 -2.54 -37.96 15.76
C SER A 337 -3.49 -39.10 16.09
N LYS A 338 -3.15 -40.34 15.64
CA LYS A 338 -3.90 -41.56 15.99
C LYS A 338 -3.93 -41.80 17.50
N GLU A 339 -3.01 -41.24 18.26
CA GLU A 339 -2.89 -41.33 19.71
C GLU A 339 -3.61 -40.18 20.46
N GLY A 340 -4.41 -39.35 19.78
CA GLY A 340 -5.28 -38.35 20.39
C GLY A 340 -4.66 -36.97 20.60
N GLY A 341 -3.41 -36.72 20.15
CA GLY A 341 -2.74 -35.41 20.23
C GLY A 341 -3.08 -34.49 19.06
N LYS A 342 -3.19 -33.18 19.34
CA LYS A 342 -3.27 -32.14 18.30
C LYS A 342 -1.89 -31.66 17.91
N PHE A 343 -1.61 -31.51 16.61
CA PHE A 343 -0.40 -30.87 16.11
C PHE A 343 -0.71 -30.03 14.89
N ARG A 344 0.09 -29.00 14.68
CA ARG A 344 -0.06 -28.07 13.57
C ARG A 344 0.90 -28.45 12.46
N THR A 345 0.42 -28.51 11.23
CA THR A 345 1.22 -28.77 10.02
C THR A 345 1.22 -27.56 9.11
N ILE A 346 2.26 -27.46 8.30
CA ILE A 346 2.47 -26.40 7.32
C ILE A 346 2.41 -27.02 5.94
N GLN A 347 1.70 -26.37 5.06
CA GLN A 347 1.67 -26.64 3.64
C GLN A 347 2.09 -25.37 2.90
N PRO A 348 3.18 -25.40 2.12
CA PRO A 348 3.53 -24.30 1.25
C PRO A 348 2.56 -24.22 0.07
N ASP A 349 2.52 -23.07 -0.58
CA ASP A 349 1.79 -22.89 -1.83
C ASP A 349 2.36 -23.76 -2.93
N ASP A 350 1.51 -24.60 -3.56
CA ASP A 350 1.93 -25.59 -4.56
C ASP A 350 2.54 -24.96 -5.80
N TRP A 351 2.03 -23.79 -6.21
CA TRP A 351 2.55 -23.02 -7.33
C TRP A 351 3.99 -22.54 -7.05
N LEU A 352 4.25 -22.01 -5.84
CA LEU A 352 5.59 -21.60 -5.43
C LEU A 352 6.56 -22.79 -5.38
N VAL A 353 6.12 -23.92 -4.84
CA VAL A 353 6.92 -25.18 -4.82
C VAL A 353 7.37 -25.56 -6.22
N GLU A 354 6.45 -25.54 -7.19
CA GLU A 354 6.75 -25.89 -8.58
C GLU A 354 7.78 -24.94 -9.21
N ARG A 355 7.65 -23.61 -8.97
CA ARG A 355 8.55 -22.60 -9.53
C ARG A 355 9.95 -22.62 -8.95
N VAL A 356 10.04 -22.84 -7.65
CA VAL A 356 11.35 -23.01 -6.99
C VAL A 356 12.03 -24.28 -7.45
N ALA A 357 11.28 -25.38 -7.62
CA ALA A 357 11.82 -26.63 -8.15
C ALA A 357 12.33 -26.51 -9.60
N LYS A 358 11.74 -25.64 -10.42
CA LYS A 358 12.19 -25.32 -11.79
C LYS A 358 13.32 -24.27 -11.84
N GLY A 359 13.72 -23.69 -10.71
CA GLY A 359 14.72 -22.62 -10.66
C GLY A 359 14.23 -21.26 -11.19
N GLU A 360 12.92 -21.07 -11.33
CA GLU A 360 12.30 -19.83 -11.82
C GLU A 360 12.19 -18.77 -10.72
N ILE A 361 12.15 -19.20 -9.44
CA ILE A 361 12.17 -18.34 -8.25
C ILE A 361 13.27 -18.83 -7.31
N GLU A 362 14.10 -17.90 -6.86
CA GLU A 362 15.12 -18.15 -5.81
C GLU A 362 14.58 -17.71 -4.44
N VAL A 363 14.83 -18.51 -3.41
CA VAL A 363 14.42 -18.26 -2.02
C VAL A 363 15.59 -17.85 -1.15
#